data_194b5bcaa18019dac3423d816cbc608d
#
_entry.id   194b5bcaa18019dac3423d816cbc608d
#
_cell.length_a   1.000
_cell.length_b   1.000
_cell.length_c   1.000
_cell.angle_alpha   90.00
_cell.angle_beta   90.00
_cell.angle_gamma   90.00
#
_symmetry.space_group_name_H-M   'P 1'
#
loop_
_entity.id
_entity.type
_entity.pdbx_description
1 polymer ?
#
loop_
_entity_poly.entity_id
_entity_poly.type
_entity_poly.pdbx_seq_one_letter_code
_entity_poly.pdbx_strand_id
1 'polypeptide(L)'
;MPITNTIRNAKKTFNIFSKTTLLHKFLYFLAFLICIILMTNYGKTQVEGFEKKKKTNEFTMNTEMADIYDDFYVSIYDDLVFYKHKNDFEIGNLIKYSNMIEEKSNVLDIGSGVGHHVSSLKAHGFNATGIDISPSMINKSKETYPELNFQLADALNGSTFQQNSFTHITCFYFTLYYMKDKHRFFENCMQWLNPGGYLAVHLVNRDKFDPIIPAGNPFGIISPQKYAKKRITTTTVKFDNYEYKSKFDLKNEVNTKEEPNAFMVETFKNIKNGDVKKNEHQLYMSTQPEILNIAKSVGFIVISKIDMVECQYDNQYIYILQKPT
;
A
#
# COMPACT_ATOMS: atom_id res chain seq x y z
N MET A 1 -12.74 -6.67 -54.93
CA MET A 1 -14.02 -5.98 -54.64
C MET A 1 -14.44 -5.90 -53.14
N PRO A 2 -13.54 -5.88 -52.14
CA PRO A 2 -13.98 -5.63 -50.73
C PRO A 2 -13.83 -4.20 -50.25
N ILE A 3 -12.95 -3.38 -50.85
CA ILE A 3 -12.60 -2.04 -50.34
C ILE A 3 -13.71 -0.99 -50.52
N THR A 4 -14.46 -1.09 -51.64
CA THR A 4 -15.56 -0.16 -51.97
C THR A 4 -16.75 -0.25 -51.03
N ASN A 5 -17.05 -1.46 -50.50
CA ASN A 5 -18.14 -1.66 -49.55
C ASN A 5 -17.79 -1.10 -48.16
N THR A 6 -16.55 -1.18 -47.74
CA THR A 6 -16.04 -0.62 -46.44
C THR A 6 -16.11 0.90 -46.44
N ILE A 7 -15.71 1.55 -47.54
CA ILE A 7 -15.77 3.02 -47.68
C ILE A 7 -17.21 3.50 -47.71
N ARG A 8 -18.12 2.78 -48.36
CA ARG A 8 -19.56 3.13 -48.46
C ARG A 8 -20.25 3.02 -47.09
N ASN A 9 -19.89 2.00 -46.30
CA ASN A 9 -20.39 1.82 -44.95
C ASN A 9 -19.87 2.89 -44.01
N ALA A 10 -18.57 3.26 -44.07
CA ALA A 10 -17.97 4.32 -43.28
C ALA A 10 -18.62 5.70 -43.55
N LYS A 11 -18.91 6.03 -44.84
CA LYS A 11 -19.63 7.27 -45.20
C LYS A 11 -21.10 7.28 -44.66
N LYS A 12 -21.78 6.14 -44.66
CA LYS A 12 -23.14 6.01 -44.12
C LYS A 12 -23.14 6.22 -42.60
N THR A 13 -22.20 5.64 -41.88
CA THR A 13 -22.04 5.78 -40.42
C THR A 13 -21.68 7.22 -40.06
N PHE A 14 -20.79 7.88 -40.82
CA PHE A 14 -20.43 9.28 -40.61
C PHE A 14 -21.63 10.25 -40.84
N ASN A 15 -22.45 9.99 -41.83
CA ASN A 15 -23.66 10.77 -42.09
C ASN A 15 -24.73 10.59 -40.99
N ILE A 16 -24.85 9.42 -40.39
CA ILE A 16 -25.73 9.20 -39.25
C ILE A 16 -25.22 9.98 -38.04
N PHE A 17 -23.92 9.89 -37.76
CA PHE A 17 -23.28 10.60 -36.65
C PHE A 17 -23.38 12.13 -36.77
N SER A 18 -23.30 12.68 -38.00
CA SER A 18 -23.42 14.14 -38.22
C SER A 18 -24.83 14.67 -37.92
N LYS A 19 -25.85 13.84 -38.06
CA LYS A 19 -27.28 14.19 -37.85
C LYS A 19 -27.76 13.97 -36.41
N THR A 20 -26.93 13.35 -35.52
CA THR A 20 -27.31 13.12 -34.13
C THR A 20 -27.20 14.40 -33.31
N THR A 21 -28.01 14.52 -32.25
CA THR A 21 -27.97 15.65 -31.32
C THR A 21 -26.62 15.68 -30.57
N LEU A 22 -26.24 16.83 -30.03
CA LEU A 22 -25.02 17.03 -29.26
C LEU A 22 -24.93 16.04 -28.10
N LEU A 23 -26.07 15.74 -27.45
CA LEU A 23 -26.15 14.73 -26.36
C LEU A 23 -25.76 13.33 -26.82
N HIS A 24 -26.27 12.89 -27.98
CA HIS A 24 -25.90 11.57 -28.49
C HIS A 24 -24.43 11.50 -28.91
N LYS A 25 -23.86 12.57 -29.47
CA LYS A 25 -22.41 12.63 -29.75
C LYS A 25 -21.58 12.50 -28.50
N PHE A 26 -21.98 13.18 -27.43
CA PHE A 26 -21.33 13.07 -26.12
C PHE A 26 -21.44 11.65 -25.54
N LEU A 27 -22.60 11.00 -25.62
CA LEU A 27 -22.79 9.63 -25.16
C LEU A 27 -21.96 8.62 -25.96
N TYR A 28 -21.84 8.78 -27.28
CA TYR A 28 -20.95 7.93 -28.10
C TYR A 28 -19.48 8.15 -27.76
N PHE A 29 -19.07 9.39 -27.51
CA PHE A 29 -17.71 9.67 -27.07
C PHE A 29 -17.42 9.07 -25.70
N LEU A 30 -18.34 9.15 -24.76
CA LEU A 30 -18.23 8.54 -23.43
C LEU A 30 -18.14 7.00 -23.53
N ALA A 31 -18.99 6.38 -24.34
CA ALA A 31 -18.96 4.95 -24.59
C ALA A 31 -17.61 4.52 -25.23
N PHE A 32 -17.08 5.30 -26.15
CA PHE A 32 -15.78 5.05 -26.77
C PHE A 32 -14.64 5.14 -25.75
N LEU A 33 -14.66 6.16 -24.85
CA LEU A 33 -13.70 6.28 -23.76
C LEU A 33 -13.76 5.08 -22.80
N ILE A 34 -14.98 4.65 -22.45
CA ILE A 34 -15.17 3.46 -21.60
C ILE A 34 -14.60 2.22 -22.29
N CYS A 35 -14.82 2.05 -23.60
CA CYS A 35 -14.23 0.92 -24.36
C CYS A 35 -12.70 0.98 -24.38
N ILE A 36 -12.08 2.16 -24.51
CA ILE A 36 -10.63 2.32 -24.46
C ILE A 36 -10.10 1.94 -23.06
N ILE A 37 -10.75 2.42 -22.00
CA ILE A 37 -10.38 2.09 -20.61
C ILE A 37 -10.48 0.59 -20.37
N LEU A 38 -11.54 -0.04 -20.85
CA LEU A 38 -11.72 -1.51 -20.74
C LEU A 38 -10.65 -2.26 -21.53
N MET A 39 -10.31 -1.80 -22.74
CA MET A 39 -9.26 -2.42 -23.58
C MET A 39 -7.85 -2.24 -22.99
N THR A 40 -7.54 -1.08 -22.41
CA THR A 40 -6.23 -0.83 -21.78
C THR A 40 -6.07 -1.60 -20.47
N ASN A 41 -7.17 -1.85 -19.74
CA ASN A 41 -7.14 -2.68 -18.55
C ASN A 41 -7.11 -4.18 -18.88
N TYR A 42 -7.66 -4.61 -20.02
CA TYR A 42 -7.67 -6.02 -20.44
C TYR A 42 -6.26 -6.56 -20.81
N GLY A 43 -5.32 -5.66 -21.14
CA GLY A 43 -3.95 -6.02 -21.57
C GLY A 43 -2.94 -6.17 -20.41
N LYS A 44 -3.31 -5.91 -19.16
CA LYS A 44 -2.36 -5.80 -18.04
C LYS A 44 -2.25 -7.01 -17.12
N THR A 45 -3.04 -8.07 -17.29
CA THR A 45 -3.08 -9.18 -16.33
C THR A 45 -2.66 -10.51 -16.92
N GLN A 46 -1.35 -10.73 -17.00
CA GLN A 46 -0.78 -12.08 -16.92
C GLN A 46 0.00 -12.17 -15.59
N VAL A 47 -0.69 -12.57 -14.53
CA VAL A 47 -0.03 -12.90 -13.26
C VAL A 47 0.43 -14.35 -13.34
N GLU A 48 1.71 -14.56 -13.60
CA GLU A 48 2.38 -15.85 -13.49
C GLU A 48 2.89 -16.03 -12.06
N GLY A 49 2.01 -16.43 -11.13
CA GLY A 49 2.39 -16.54 -9.73
C GLY A 49 2.09 -17.88 -9.06
N PHE A 50 1.46 -18.81 -9.78
CA PHE A 50 1.27 -20.15 -9.28
C PHE A 50 2.20 -21.10 -10.04
N GLU A 51 3.30 -21.53 -9.39
CA GLU A 51 4.17 -22.57 -9.95
C GLU A 51 3.36 -23.84 -10.23
N LYS A 52 3.65 -24.47 -11.38
CA LYS A 52 3.10 -25.79 -11.73
C LYS A 52 3.64 -26.87 -10.81
N LYS A 53 3.11 -26.98 -9.58
CA LYS A 53 3.26 -28.15 -8.73
C LYS A 53 2.11 -29.12 -8.98
N LYS A 54 2.39 -30.44 -8.88
CA LYS A 54 1.50 -31.59 -9.07
C LYS A 54 0.11 -31.36 -8.42
N LYS A 55 -0.94 -31.86 -9.08
CA LYS A 55 -2.33 -31.93 -8.61
C LYS A 55 -2.46 -32.45 -7.16
N THR A 56 -2.45 -31.53 -6.22
CA THR A 56 -3.01 -31.67 -4.89
C THR A 56 -3.63 -30.32 -4.60
N ASN A 57 -4.84 -30.28 -4.05
CA ASN A 57 -5.41 -29.06 -3.48
C ASN A 57 -4.54 -28.66 -2.29
N GLU A 58 -3.38 -28.07 -2.54
CA GLU A 58 -2.46 -27.64 -1.50
C GLU A 58 -3.06 -26.44 -0.80
N PHE A 59 -3.37 -26.65 0.48
CA PHE A 59 -3.71 -25.60 1.41
C PHE A 59 -2.43 -25.19 2.11
N THR A 60 -1.99 -23.95 1.89
CA THR A 60 -0.88 -23.35 2.65
C THR A 60 -1.43 -22.23 3.53
N MET A 61 -0.96 -22.16 4.78
CA MET A 61 -1.28 -21.07 5.70
C MET A 61 0.02 -20.45 6.20
N ASN A 62 0.22 -19.18 5.93
CA ASN A 62 1.40 -18.42 6.32
C ASN A 62 1.02 -17.44 7.42
N THR A 63 1.82 -17.37 8.46
CA THR A 63 1.65 -16.46 9.61
C THR A 63 2.87 -15.56 9.82
N GLU A 64 4.04 -15.99 9.38
CA GLU A 64 5.27 -15.20 9.46
C GLU A 64 5.33 -14.17 8.32
N MET A 65 5.76 -12.95 8.61
CA MET A 65 5.77 -11.86 7.61
C MET A 65 6.60 -12.19 6.37
N ALA A 66 7.76 -12.83 6.54
CA ALA A 66 8.62 -13.20 5.41
C ALA A 66 7.93 -14.20 4.47
N ASP A 67 7.11 -15.11 5.02
CA ASP A 67 6.37 -16.11 4.25
C ASP A 67 5.07 -15.56 3.63
N ILE A 68 4.47 -14.58 4.29
CA ILE A 68 3.29 -13.86 3.77
C ILE A 68 3.68 -13.08 2.52
N TYR A 69 4.75 -12.28 2.61
CA TYR A 69 5.26 -11.44 1.53
C TYR A 69 6.29 -12.19 0.68
N ASP A 70 5.90 -13.37 0.18
CA ASP A 70 6.69 -14.20 -0.73
C ASP A 70 6.62 -13.72 -2.19
N ASP A 71 7.29 -14.42 -3.10
CA ASP A 71 7.34 -14.05 -4.53
C ASP A 71 5.95 -13.99 -5.17
N PHE A 72 5.00 -14.85 -4.77
CA PHE A 72 3.63 -14.77 -5.25
C PHE A 72 2.97 -13.45 -4.83
N TYR A 73 3.03 -13.10 -3.53
CA TYR A 73 2.43 -11.86 -3.03
C TYR A 73 3.05 -10.63 -3.68
N VAL A 74 4.37 -10.63 -3.84
CA VAL A 74 5.11 -9.55 -4.50
C VAL A 74 4.67 -9.38 -5.95
N SER A 75 4.39 -10.48 -6.68
CA SER A 75 3.95 -10.42 -8.07
C SER A 75 2.59 -9.77 -8.28
N ILE A 76 1.75 -9.73 -7.24
CA ILE A 76 0.39 -9.15 -7.27
C ILE A 76 0.26 -7.90 -6.39
N TYR A 77 1.35 -7.47 -5.75
CA TYR A 77 1.33 -6.39 -4.76
C TYR A 77 0.77 -5.09 -5.32
N ASP A 78 1.21 -4.71 -6.51
CA ASP A 78 0.79 -3.45 -7.13
C ASP A 78 -0.70 -3.47 -7.51
N ASP A 79 -1.20 -4.60 -8.00
CA ASP A 79 -2.62 -4.74 -8.33
C ASP A 79 -3.51 -4.80 -7.08
N LEU A 80 -2.96 -5.25 -5.94
CA LEU A 80 -3.71 -5.50 -4.73
C LEU A 80 -3.70 -4.32 -3.77
N VAL A 81 -2.54 -3.70 -3.55
CA VAL A 81 -2.28 -2.76 -2.44
C VAL A 81 -1.84 -1.37 -2.90
N PHE A 82 -1.08 -1.28 -4.01
CA PHE A 82 -0.52 -0.01 -4.43
C PHE A 82 -1.57 0.97 -4.95
N TYR A 83 -1.51 2.19 -4.45
CA TYR A 83 -2.35 3.29 -4.91
C TYR A 83 -1.52 4.57 -5.05
N LYS A 84 -1.22 4.94 -6.29
CA LYS A 84 -0.31 6.05 -6.61
C LYS A 84 -0.70 7.37 -5.94
N HIS A 85 -1.99 7.72 -5.94
CA HIS A 85 -2.46 8.97 -5.33
C HIS A 85 -2.18 9.03 -3.82
N LYS A 86 -2.30 7.90 -3.11
CA LYS A 86 -1.92 7.80 -1.69
C LYS A 86 -0.41 7.99 -1.52
N ASN A 87 0.39 7.33 -2.34
CA ASN A 87 1.85 7.46 -2.29
C ASN A 87 2.30 8.91 -2.52
N ASP A 88 1.74 9.58 -3.53
CA ASP A 88 2.03 10.99 -3.81
C ASP A 88 1.58 11.91 -2.66
N PHE A 89 0.43 11.63 -2.05
CA PHE A 89 -0.08 12.35 -0.89
C PHE A 89 0.85 12.21 0.33
N GLU A 90 1.31 10.99 0.62
CA GLU A 90 2.22 10.70 1.74
C GLU A 90 3.54 11.45 1.58
N ILE A 91 4.19 11.35 0.42
CA ILE A 91 5.46 12.02 0.13
C ILE A 91 5.29 13.55 0.09
N GLY A 92 4.24 14.07 -0.56
CA GLY A 92 3.97 15.50 -0.62
C GLY A 92 3.78 16.12 0.77
N ASN A 93 3.07 15.44 1.66
CA ASN A 93 2.89 15.90 3.04
C ASN A 93 4.17 15.76 3.90
N LEU A 94 4.96 14.70 3.71
CA LEU A 94 6.27 14.59 4.33
C LEU A 94 7.13 15.80 3.98
N ILE A 95 7.26 16.13 2.69
CA ILE A 95 8.04 17.29 2.21
C ILE A 95 7.53 18.58 2.83
N LYS A 96 6.21 18.78 2.85
CA LYS A 96 5.57 20.01 3.33
C LYS A 96 5.76 20.25 4.83
N TYR A 97 5.75 19.20 5.65
CA TYR A 97 5.68 19.32 7.12
C TYR A 97 6.95 18.92 7.85
N SER A 98 8.05 18.57 7.15
CA SER A 98 9.29 18.09 7.79
C SER A 98 10.57 18.77 7.31
N ASN A 99 10.48 19.98 6.74
CA ASN A 99 11.64 20.78 6.33
C ASN A 99 12.65 20.03 5.45
N MET A 100 12.19 19.24 4.50
CA MET A 100 13.07 18.52 3.57
C MET A 100 13.82 19.48 2.64
N ILE A 101 15.11 19.21 2.44
CA ILE A 101 16.00 20.00 1.57
C ILE A 101 16.60 19.04 0.53
N GLU A 102 16.42 19.34 -0.75
CA GLU A 102 16.99 18.56 -1.85
C GLU A 102 18.49 18.35 -1.66
N GLU A 103 18.99 17.18 -2.03
CA GLU A 103 20.38 16.72 -1.91
C GLU A 103 20.95 16.64 -0.49
N LYS A 104 20.33 17.31 0.51
CA LYS A 104 20.76 17.29 1.91
C LYS A 104 19.95 16.35 2.80
N SER A 105 18.68 16.14 2.48
CA SER A 105 17.86 15.22 3.22
C SER A 105 18.19 13.77 2.85
N ASN A 106 18.48 12.97 3.88
CA ASN A 106 18.72 11.54 3.80
C ASN A 106 17.58 10.81 4.51
N VAL A 107 16.80 10.04 3.76
CA VAL A 107 15.55 9.42 4.21
C VAL A 107 15.72 7.91 4.36
N LEU A 108 15.26 7.35 5.47
CA LEU A 108 15.08 5.92 5.66
C LEU A 108 13.60 5.58 5.55
N ASP A 109 13.22 4.71 4.62
CA ASP A 109 11.86 4.18 4.51
C ASP A 109 11.79 2.77 5.11
N ILE A 110 11.08 2.62 6.24
CA ILE A 110 10.95 1.37 6.99
C ILE A 110 9.70 0.63 6.53
N GLY A 111 9.86 -0.63 6.11
CA GLY A 111 8.82 -1.42 5.45
C GLY A 111 8.60 -0.92 4.03
N SER A 112 9.69 -0.72 3.28
CA SER A 112 9.68 -0.10 1.96
C SER A 112 8.98 -0.92 0.88
N GLY A 113 8.69 -2.21 1.15
CA GLY A 113 8.04 -3.11 0.22
C GLY A 113 8.78 -3.17 -1.12
N VAL A 114 8.04 -3.01 -2.21
CA VAL A 114 8.60 -3.01 -3.58
C VAL A 114 9.26 -1.68 -3.98
N GLY A 115 9.38 -0.70 -3.07
CA GLY A 115 10.24 0.47 -3.24
C GLY A 115 9.59 1.74 -3.78
N HIS A 116 8.26 1.82 -3.87
CA HIS A 116 7.58 2.98 -4.47
C HIS A 116 7.85 4.31 -3.76
N HIS A 117 7.89 4.35 -2.41
CA HIS A 117 8.21 5.56 -1.66
C HIS A 117 9.66 6.00 -1.88
N VAL A 118 10.62 5.06 -1.87
CA VAL A 118 12.03 5.34 -2.13
C VAL A 118 12.22 5.93 -3.52
N SER A 119 11.56 5.36 -4.54
CA SER A 119 11.57 5.85 -5.90
C SER A 119 10.96 7.26 -6.00
N SER A 120 9.82 7.50 -5.35
CA SER A 120 9.19 8.82 -5.32
C SER A 120 10.07 9.86 -4.64
N LEU A 121 10.70 9.54 -3.50
CA LEU A 121 11.64 10.43 -2.80
C LEU A 121 12.83 10.78 -3.70
N LYS A 122 13.40 9.81 -4.41
CA LYS A 122 14.49 10.05 -5.36
C LYS A 122 14.07 10.96 -6.50
N ALA A 123 12.87 10.78 -7.04
CA ALA A 123 12.31 11.65 -8.09
C ALA A 123 12.13 13.12 -7.63
N HIS A 124 11.97 13.35 -6.31
CA HIS A 124 11.94 14.69 -5.71
C HIS A 124 13.33 15.20 -5.28
N GLY A 125 14.43 14.57 -5.70
CA GLY A 125 15.80 15.02 -5.43
C GLY A 125 16.35 14.63 -4.06
N PHE A 126 15.70 13.76 -3.30
CA PHE A 126 16.18 13.33 -1.99
C PHE A 126 17.01 12.05 -2.07
N ASN A 127 17.96 11.88 -1.13
CA ASN A 127 18.61 10.60 -0.91
C ASN A 127 17.69 9.73 -0.06
N ALA A 128 17.46 8.49 -0.51
CA ALA A 128 16.57 7.58 0.20
C ALA A 128 17.13 6.15 0.21
N THR A 129 16.93 5.47 1.33
CA THR A 129 17.23 4.05 1.52
C THR A 129 15.98 3.36 2.04
N GLY A 130 15.61 2.24 1.43
CA GLY A 130 14.52 1.40 1.89
C GLY A 130 15.01 0.18 2.66
N ILE A 131 14.30 -0.19 3.73
CA ILE A 131 14.47 -1.48 4.39
C ILE A 131 13.16 -2.24 4.49
N ASP A 132 13.24 -3.53 4.32
CA ASP A 132 12.13 -4.45 4.54
C ASP A 132 12.63 -5.76 5.15
N ILE A 133 11.77 -6.47 5.88
CA ILE A 133 12.09 -7.77 6.47
C ILE A 133 11.89 -8.93 5.48
N SER A 134 11.12 -8.71 4.39
CA SER A 134 10.86 -9.70 3.35
C SER A 134 11.98 -9.71 2.30
N PRO A 135 12.65 -10.87 2.10
CA PRO A 135 13.62 -11.02 1.03
C PRO A 135 13.01 -10.80 -0.37
N SER A 136 11.78 -11.29 -0.61
CA SER A 136 11.10 -11.16 -1.89
C SER A 136 10.75 -9.71 -2.21
N MET A 137 10.33 -8.91 -1.21
CA MET A 137 10.11 -7.45 -1.37
C MET A 137 11.41 -6.75 -1.75
N ILE A 138 12.52 -7.02 -1.05
CA ILE A 138 13.82 -6.41 -1.33
C ILE A 138 14.36 -6.84 -2.70
N ASN A 139 14.21 -8.10 -3.08
CA ASN A 139 14.63 -8.57 -4.40
C ASN A 139 13.85 -7.83 -5.49
N LYS A 140 12.53 -7.70 -5.34
CA LYS A 140 11.67 -6.99 -6.29
C LYS A 140 12.00 -5.51 -6.37
N SER A 141 12.23 -4.84 -5.25
CA SER A 141 12.60 -3.42 -5.23
C SER A 141 13.93 -3.17 -5.96
N LYS A 142 14.94 -4.04 -5.76
CA LYS A 142 16.23 -3.98 -6.47
C LYS A 142 16.11 -4.30 -7.97
N GLU A 143 15.22 -5.22 -8.33
CA GLU A 143 14.94 -5.52 -9.74
C GLU A 143 14.28 -4.33 -10.44
N THR A 144 13.31 -3.69 -9.77
CA THR A 144 12.53 -2.59 -10.34
C THR A 144 13.30 -1.27 -10.36
N TYR A 145 14.14 -1.02 -9.35
CA TYR A 145 14.90 0.21 -9.15
C TYR A 145 16.37 -0.09 -8.84
N PRO A 146 17.15 -0.62 -9.79
CA PRO A 146 18.53 -1.10 -9.57
C PRO A 146 19.50 0.00 -9.11
N GLU A 147 19.19 1.26 -9.36
CA GLU A 147 19.99 2.42 -8.97
C GLU A 147 19.69 2.94 -7.56
N LEU A 148 18.66 2.40 -6.87
CA LEU A 148 18.26 2.83 -5.54
C LEU A 148 18.78 1.87 -4.46
N ASN A 149 18.83 2.37 -3.24
CA ASN A 149 19.36 1.60 -2.11
C ASN A 149 18.25 0.87 -1.36
N PHE A 150 18.33 -0.48 -1.33
CA PHE A 150 17.44 -1.33 -0.56
C PHE A 150 18.23 -2.38 0.23
N GLN A 151 17.84 -2.61 1.50
CA GLN A 151 18.50 -3.55 2.39
C GLN A 151 17.49 -4.46 3.08
N LEU A 152 17.80 -5.75 3.14
CA LEU A 152 17.07 -6.70 3.97
C LEU A 152 17.45 -6.44 5.43
N ALA A 153 16.52 -5.93 6.22
CA ALA A 153 16.78 -5.57 7.61
C ALA A 153 15.50 -5.53 8.45
N ASP A 154 15.68 -5.83 9.75
CA ASP A 154 14.65 -5.66 10.76
C ASP A 154 14.80 -4.29 11.44
N ALA A 155 13.75 -3.48 11.44
CA ALA A 155 13.71 -2.19 12.10
C ALA A 155 13.81 -2.28 13.64
N LEU A 156 13.57 -3.43 14.23
CA LEU A 156 13.75 -3.68 15.66
C LEU A 156 15.21 -3.98 16.03
N ASN A 157 16.10 -4.19 15.07
CA ASN A 157 17.52 -4.34 15.30
C ASN A 157 18.23 -2.97 15.33
N GLY A 158 18.53 -2.46 16.52
CA GLY A 158 19.16 -1.13 16.70
C GLY A 158 20.57 -0.99 16.12
N SER A 159 21.26 -2.10 15.81
CA SER A 159 22.59 -2.09 15.19
C SER A 159 22.56 -1.98 13.65
N THR A 160 21.38 -1.93 13.03
CA THR A 160 21.22 -1.84 11.58
C THR A 160 21.89 -0.58 11.00
N PHE A 161 21.77 0.54 11.70
CA PHE A 161 22.37 1.81 11.27
C PHE A 161 23.13 2.48 12.43
N GLN A 162 24.09 3.33 12.05
CA GLN A 162 24.80 4.18 12.99
C GLN A 162 23.89 5.30 13.54
N GLN A 163 24.27 5.85 14.67
CA GLN A 163 23.59 7.02 15.23
C GLN A 163 23.66 8.21 14.26
N ASN A 164 22.59 8.98 14.22
CA ASN A 164 22.51 10.21 13.43
C ASN A 164 22.84 10.00 11.93
N SER A 165 22.33 8.93 11.35
CA SER A 165 22.51 8.59 9.92
C SER A 165 21.46 9.21 9.00
N PHE A 166 20.29 9.58 9.53
CA PHE A 166 19.17 10.04 8.74
C PHE A 166 18.62 11.37 9.24
N THR A 167 18.18 12.20 8.30
CA THR A 167 17.43 13.41 8.60
C THR A 167 15.94 13.14 8.74
N HIS A 168 15.45 12.13 8.03
CA HIS A 168 14.04 11.73 7.99
C HIS A 168 13.93 10.22 8.04
N ILE A 169 12.90 9.73 8.72
CA ILE A 169 12.49 8.33 8.71
C ILE A 169 11.00 8.28 8.38
N THR A 170 10.60 7.33 7.54
CA THR A 170 9.20 7.04 7.24
C THR A 170 8.85 5.61 7.64
N CYS A 171 7.64 5.43 8.14
CA CYS A 171 7.06 4.12 8.43
C CYS A 171 5.57 4.19 8.09
N PHE A 172 5.25 3.86 6.84
CA PHE A 172 3.92 4.05 6.30
C PHE A 172 3.09 2.77 6.29
N TYR A 173 1.83 2.92 5.96
CA TYR A 173 0.81 1.89 5.92
C TYR A 173 0.72 1.15 7.25
N PHE A 174 0.62 -0.18 7.23
CA PHE A 174 0.46 -0.99 8.45
C PHE A 174 1.77 -1.47 9.07
N THR A 175 2.93 -1.07 8.55
CA THR A 175 4.25 -1.55 8.98
C THR A 175 4.43 -1.48 10.50
N LEU A 176 4.10 -0.36 11.14
CA LEU A 176 4.23 -0.21 12.60
C LEU A 176 3.32 -1.20 13.38
N TYR A 177 2.20 -1.61 12.81
CA TYR A 177 1.27 -2.51 13.50
C TYR A 177 1.72 -3.98 13.49
N TYR A 178 2.66 -4.36 12.63
CA TYR A 178 3.31 -5.67 12.71
C TYR A 178 4.30 -5.77 13.86
N MET A 179 4.84 -4.65 14.33
CA MET A 179 5.85 -4.62 15.38
C MET A 179 5.19 -4.74 16.75
N LYS A 180 5.51 -5.80 17.48
CA LYS A 180 5.08 -6.00 18.86
C LYS A 180 5.72 -4.94 19.78
N ASP A 181 7.03 -4.78 19.70
CA ASP A 181 7.81 -3.85 20.51
C ASP A 181 7.93 -2.47 19.84
N LYS A 182 6.89 -1.65 20.00
CA LYS A 182 6.88 -0.27 19.49
C LYS A 182 7.84 0.65 20.23
N HIS A 183 8.14 0.35 21.51
CA HIS A 183 9.11 1.13 22.27
C HIS A 183 10.49 1.00 21.61
N ARG A 184 10.91 -0.23 21.33
CA ARG A 184 12.17 -0.51 20.65
C ARG A 184 12.25 0.14 19.28
N PHE A 185 11.16 0.10 18.52
CA PHE A 185 11.08 0.79 17.22
C PHE A 185 11.36 2.30 17.37
N PHE A 186 10.70 2.98 18.33
CA PHE A 186 10.90 4.41 18.51
C PHE A 186 12.31 4.72 19.05
N GLU A 187 12.88 3.88 19.93
CA GLU A 187 14.27 4.02 20.37
C GLU A 187 15.25 3.95 19.19
N ASN A 188 15.09 2.96 18.32
CA ASN A 188 15.93 2.81 17.13
C ASN A 188 15.81 4.02 16.20
N CYS A 189 14.58 4.48 15.91
CA CYS A 189 14.36 5.69 15.12
C CYS A 189 14.99 6.93 15.77
N MET A 190 14.87 7.08 17.09
CA MET A 190 15.49 8.17 17.86
C MET A 190 17.02 8.11 17.74
N GLN A 191 17.61 6.93 17.80
CA GLN A 191 19.05 6.73 17.65
C GLN A 191 19.52 7.08 16.23
N TRP A 192 18.81 6.62 15.20
CA TRP A 192 19.21 6.78 13.78
C TRP A 192 18.99 8.19 13.24
N LEU A 193 18.03 8.94 13.80
CA LEU A 193 17.77 10.32 13.38
C LEU A 193 18.85 11.27 13.87
N ASN A 194 19.17 12.24 13.03
CA ASN A 194 19.94 13.42 13.43
C ASN A 194 19.15 14.25 14.47
N PRO A 195 19.82 15.01 15.36
CA PRO A 195 19.15 16.04 16.16
C PRO A 195 18.31 16.96 15.26
N GLY A 196 17.07 17.25 15.65
CA GLY A 196 16.12 18.00 14.83
C GLY A 196 15.48 17.23 13.68
N GLY A 197 15.83 15.96 13.46
CA GLY A 197 15.30 15.11 12.40
C GLY A 197 13.85 14.66 12.64
N TYR A 198 13.20 14.15 11.60
CA TYR A 198 11.77 13.87 11.60
C TYR A 198 11.46 12.39 11.36
N LEU A 199 10.43 11.90 12.05
CA LEU A 199 9.83 10.58 11.84
C LEU A 199 8.38 10.76 11.41
N ALA A 200 8.02 10.24 10.23
CA ALA A 200 6.64 10.17 9.78
C ALA A 200 6.10 8.75 10.00
N VAL A 201 4.99 8.64 10.73
CA VAL A 201 4.31 7.35 10.97
C VAL A 201 2.87 7.41 10.55
N HIS A 202 2.40 6.35 9.88
CA HIS A 202 1.00 6.19 9.53
C HIS A 202 0.26 5.46 10.66
N LEU A 203 -0.75 6.11 11.24
CA LEU A 203 -1.59 5.56 12.29
C LEU A 203 -3.06 5.59 11.88
N VAL A 204 -3.82 4.57 12.30
CA VAL A 204 -5.25 4.48 12.01
C VAL A 204 -6.10 4.59 13.27
N ASN A 205 -7.33 5.07 13.14
CA ASN A 205 -8.35 4.79 14.14
C ASN A 205 -8.79 3.34 13.96
N ARG A 206 -8.24 2.44 14.79
CA ARG A 206 -8.40 0.99 14.64
C ARG A 206 -9.85 0.51 14.62
N ASP A 207 -10.75 1.26 15.25
CA ASP A 207 -12.18 0.91 15.35
C ASP A 207 -12.98 1.40 14.13
N LYS A 208 -12.45 2.38 13.36
CA LYS A 208 -13.20 3.08 12.31
C LYS A 208 -12.57 3.05 10.93
N PHE A 209 -11.26 2.79 10.80
CA PHE A 209 -10.62 2.78 9.47
C PHE A 209 -11.24 1.74 8.54
N ASP A 210 -11.16 1.97 7.25
CA ASP A 210 -11.61 1.01 6.23
C ASP A 210 -10.52 -0.04 5.99
N PRO A 211 -10.79 -1.34 6.31
CA PRO A 211 -9.84 -2.42 6.07
C PRO A 211 -9.90 -2.98 4.63
N ILE A 212 -10.76 -2.42 3.78
CA ILE A 212 -10.87 -2.85 2.38
C ILE A 212 -9.65 -2.35 1.62
N ILE A 213 -8.96 -3.26 0.95
CA ILE A 213 -7.81 -2.91 0.11
C ILE A 213 -8.23 -2.19 -1.17
N PRO A 214 -7.34 -1.43 -1.84
CA PRO A 214 -7.64 -0.69 -3.07
C PRO A 214 -8.29 -1.53 -4.17
N ALA A 215 -7.85 -2.77 -4.36
CA ALA A 215 -8.44 -3.69 -5.35
C ALA A 215 -9.93 -3.99 -5.09
N GLY A 216 -10.41 -3.88 -3.85
CA GLY A 216 -11.83 -4.02 -3.49
C GLY A 216 -12.67 -2.77 -3.80
N ASN A 217 -12.02 -1.67 -4.18
CA ASN A 217 -12.66 -0.39 -4.51
C ASN A 217 -12.17 0.13 -5.88
N PRO A 218 -12.50 -0.53 -6.98
CA PRO A 218 -11.90 -0.29 -8.29
C PRO A 218 -12.18 1.09 -8.89
N PHE A 219 -13.22 1.80 -8.41
CA PHE A 219 -13.54 3.14 -8.89
C PHE A 219 -12.87 4.25 -8.07
N GLY A 220 -12.30 3.93 -6.91
CA GLY A 220 -11.51 4.86 -6.09
C GLY A 220 -12.24 6.14 -5.64
N ILE A 221 -13.53 6.31 -5.96
CA ILE A 221 -14.26 7.57 -5.79
C ILE A 221 -14.93 7.63 -4.42
N ILE A 222 -15.52 6.51 -3.97
CA ILE A 222 -16.26 6.48 -2.70
C ILE A 222 -16.16 5.06 -2.12
N SER A 223 -15.62 4.95 -0.90
CA SER A 223 -15.62 3.67 -0.19
C SER A 223 -17.06 3.25 0.18
N PRO A 224 -17.44 1.98 -0.07
CA PRO A 224 -18.70 1.41 0.40
C PRO A 224 -18.91 1.56 1.91
N GLN A 225 -17.81 1.66 2.66
CA GLN A 225 -17.81 1.86 4.11
C GLN A 225 -18.62 3.08 4.54
N LYS A 226 -18.60 4.19 3.76
CA LYS A 226 -19.33 5.43 4.07
C LYS A 226 -20.85 5.25 4.17
N TYR A 227 -21.39 4.23 3.47
CA TYR A 227 -22.83 3.96 3.42
C TYR A 227 -23.25 2.76 4.27
N ALA A 228 -22.30 2.03 4.83
CA ALA A 228 -22.59 0.82 5.57
C ALA A 228 -23.07 1.15 6.99
N LYS A 229 -24.21 0.56 7.40
CA LYS A 229 -24.72 0.66 8.79
C LYS A 229 -23.81 -0.04 9.80
N LYS A 230 -23.06 -1.05 9.33
CA LYS A 230 -22.05 -1.77 10.11
C LYS A 230 -20.74 -1.75 9.32
N ARG A 231 -19.62 -1.69 10.02
CA ARG A 231 -18.29 -1.75 9.41
C ARG A 231 -18.16 -2.97 8.51
N ILE A 232 -17.77 -2.74 7.26
CA ILE A 232 -17.47 -3.81 6.32
C ILE A 232 -16.04 -4.29 6.64
N THR A 233 -15.89 -5.55 6.97
CA THR A 233 -14.60 -6.17 7.34
C THR A 233 -14.23 -7.34 6.45
N THR A 234 -15.04 -7.62 5.43
CA THR A 234 -14.81 -8.71 4.48
C THR A 234 -14.91 -8.20 3.05
N THR A 235 -13.92 -8.53 2.25
CA THR A 235 -13.86 -8.17 0.83
C THR A 235 -13.71 -9.42 -0.03
N THR A 236 -14.33 -9.43 -1.20
CA THR A 236 -14.11 -10.45 -2.22
C THR A 236 -13.89 -9.76 -3.55
N VAL A 237 -12.76 -10.06 -4.21
CA VAL A 237 -12.42 -9.55 -5.54
C VAL A 237 -12.08 -10.75 -6.42
N LYS A 238 -12.60 -10.76 -7.65
CA LYS A 238 -12.30 -11.79 -8.62
C LYS A 238 -11.39 -11.22 -9.69
N PHE A 239 -10.17 -11.73 -9.74
CA PHE A 239 -9.19 -11.45 -10.78
C PHE A 239 -9.27 -12.54 -11.87
N ASP A 240 -8.53 -12.36 -12.96
CA ASP A 240 -8.58 -13.31 -14.10
C ASP A 240 -8.10 -14.72 -13.72
N ASN A 241 -7.08 -14.83 -12.87
CA ASN A 241 -6.45 -16.10 -12.53
C ASN A 241 -6.77 -16.59 -11.11
N TYR A 242 -7.25 -15.72 -10.21
CA TYR A 242 -7.55 -16.07 -8.83
C TYR A 242 -8.72 -15.28 -8.26
N GLU A 243 -9.37 -15.86 -7.25
CA GLU A 243 -10.33 -15.18 -6.38
C GLU A 243 -9.62 -14.78 -5.09
N TYR A 244 -9.66 -13.50 -4.76
CA TYR A 244 -9.15 -12.94 -3.52
C TYR A 244 -10.29 -12.71 -2.53
N LYS A 245 -10.08 -13.12 -1.28
CA LYS A 245 -10.94 -12.78 -0.15
C LYS A 245 -10.10 -12.27 0.99
N SER A 246 -10.54 -11.20 1.64
CA SER A 246 -9.95 -10.74 2.89
C SER A 246 -11.02 -10.63 3.98
N LYS A 247 -10.59 -10.86 5.22
CA LYS A 247 -11.39 -10.64 6.42
C LYS A 247 -10.51 -9.98 7.46
N PHE A 248 -10.96 -8.82 7.94
CA PHE A 248 -10.35 -8.14 9.07
C PHE A 248 -11.16 -8.39 10.35
N ASP A 249 -10.47 -8.73 11.44
CA ASP A 249 -11.05 -8.98 12.76
C ASP A 249 -10.24 -8.24 13.83
N LEU A 250 -10.91 -7.44 14.65
CA LEU A 250 -10.32 -6.72 15.78
C LEU A 250 -10.86 -7.28 17.07
N LYS A 251 -10.00 -7.84 17.91
CA LYS A 251 -10.33 -8.31 19.25
C LYS A 251 -10.18 -7.17 20.25
N ASN A 252 -11.29 -6.74 20.85
CA ASN A 252 -11.28 -5.65 21.84
C ASN A 252 -10.80 -6.09 23.22
N GLU A 253 -10.91 -7.38 23.55
CA GLU A 253 -10.48 -7.97 24.81
C GLU A 253 -9.28 -8.88 24.56
N VAL A 254 -8.06 -8.32 24.63
CA VAL A 254 -6.82 -9.09 24.68
C VAL A 254 -6.24 -8.94 26.09
N ASN A 255 -6.05 -10.05 26.76
CA ASN A 255 -5.63 -10.08 28.17
C ASN A 255 -4.20 -9.61 28.39
N THR A 256 -3.39 -9.48 27.34
CA THR A 256 -2.00 -8.98 27.41
C THR A 256 -1.66 -8.13 26.18
N LYS A 257 -0.81 -7.10 26.38
CA LYS A 257 -0.21 -6.33 25.28
C LYS A 257 0.79 -7.16 24.46
N GLU A 258 1.00 -8.40 24.85
CA GLU A 258 1.97 -9.31 24.25
C GLU A 258 1.41 -10.12 23.08
N GLU A 259 0.08 -10.20 22.95
CA GLU A 259 -0.58 -10.94 21.88
C GLU A 259 -1.12 -10.01 20.80
N PRO A 260 -1.16 -10.44 19.52
CA PRO A 260 -1.80 -9.68 18.46
C PRO A 260 -3.29 -9.53 18.75
N ASN A 261 -3.81 -8.33 18.56
CA ASN A 261 -5.21 -8.01 18.83
C ASN A 261 -6.03 -7.73 17.56
N ALA A 262 -5.39 -7.72 16.40
CA ALA A 262 -6.10 -7.63 15.13
C ALA A 262 -5.52 -8.65 14.13
N PHE A 263 -6.40 -9.19 13.31
CA PHE A 263 -6.08 -10.24 12.36
C PHE A 263 -6.67 -9.86 11.00
N MET A 264 -5.83 -9.91 9.96
CA MET A 264 -6.31 -9.83 8.58
C MET A 264 -6.00 -11.15 7.91
N VAL A 265 -7.03 -11.89 7.56
CA VAL A 265 -6.92 -13.16 6.84
C VAL A 265 -7.20 -12.93 5.38
N GLU A 266 -6.23 -13.22 4.54
CA GLU A 266 -6.34 -13.20 3.10
C GLU A 266 -6.42 -14.63 2.56
N THR A 267 -7.21 -14.83 1.54
CA THR A 267 -7.34 -16.12 0.85
C THR A 267 -7.25 -15.88 -0.64
N PHE A 268 -6.30 -16.53 -1.28
CA PHE A 268 -6.12 -16.57 -2.72
C PHE A 268 -6.49 -17.95 -3.22
N LYS A 269 -7.52 -18.04 -4.08
CA LYS A 269 -7.93 -19.29 -4.69
C LYS A 269 -7.68 -19.23 -6.18
N ASN A 270 -6.78 -20.07 -6.68
CA ASN A 270 -6.53 -20.21 -8.11
C ASN A 270 -7.77 -20.76 -8.83
N ILE A 271 -8.23 -20.05 -9.85
CA ILE A 271 -9.47 -20.41 -10.59
C ILE A 271 -9.26 -21.66 -11.44
N LYS A 272 -8.04 -21.89 -11.95
CA LYS A 272 -7.77 -22.98 -12.89
C LYS A 272 -7.60 -24.34 -12.23
N ASN A 273 -6.88 -24.39 -11.11
CA ASN A 273 -6.53 -25.65 -10.43
C ASN A 273 -7.18 -25.83 -9.06
N GLY A 274 -7.77 -24.74 -8.51
CA GLY A 274 -8.46 -24.76 -7.22
C GLY A 274 -7.53 -24.68 -6.00
N ASP A 275 -6.21 -24.49 -6.19
CA ASP A 275 -5.26 -24.35 -5.10
C ASP A 275 -5.59 -23.12 -4.25
N VAL A 276 -5.39 -23.24 -2.94
CA VAL A 276 -5.70 -22.19 -1.97
C VAL A 276 -4.47 -21.86 -1.17
N LYS A 277 -4.11 -20.56 -1.16
CA LYS A 277 -3.13 -19.96 -0.27
C LYS A 277 -3.85 -19.04 0.72
N LYS A 278 -3.52 -19.15 2.00
CA LYS A 278 -3.99 -18.25 3.05
C LYS A 278 -2.81 -17.57 3.72
N ASN A 279 -2.98 -16.28 3.96
CA ASN A 279 -2.10 -15.47 4.79
C ASN A 279 -2.91 -14.97 5.98
N GLU A 280 -2.34 -15.04 7.18
CA GLU A 280 -2.90 -14.44 8.38
C GLU A 280 -1.93 -13.39 8.90
N HIS A 281 -2.26 -12.13 8.70
CA HIS A 281 -1.52 -11.01 9.24
C HIS A 281 -1.91 -10.82 10.69
N GLN A 282 -0.93 -10.90 11.57
CA GLN A 282 -1.08 -10.70 13.01
C GLN A 282 -0.62 -9.28 13.36
N LEU A 283 -1.53 -8.45 13.83
CA LEU A 283 -1.27 -7.04 14.06
C LEU A 283 -1.43 -6.68 15.54
N TYR A 284 -0.49 -5.88 16.04
CA TYR A 284 -0.51 -5.30 17.38
C TYR A 284 -1.06 -3.88 17.29
N MET A 285 -2.38 -3.76 17.18
CA MET A 285 -3.06 -2.49 16.90
C MET A 285 -3.38 -1.74 18.20
N SER A 286 -2.37 -1.11 18.80
CA SER A 286 -2.58 -0.10 19.85
C SER A 286 -3.32 1.12 19.29
N THR A 287 -4.02 1.86 20.15
CA THR A 287 -4.67 3.11 19.76
C THR A 287 -3.64 4.20 19.44
N GLN A 288 -4.05 5.21 18.66
CA GLN A 288 -3.16 6.34 18.35
C GLN A 288 -2.59 7.02 19.61
N PRO A 289 -3.40 7.34 20.66
CA PRO A 289 -2.84 7.91 21.89
C PRO A 289 -1.81 7.01 22.57
N GLU A 290 -2.02 5.69 22.62
CA GLU A 290 -1.05 4.76 23.20
C GLU A 290 0.27 4.77 22.44
N ILE A 291 0.22 4.71 21.09
CA ILE A 291 1.43 4.74 20.25
C ILE A 291 2.17 6.09 20.43
N LEU A 292 1.43 7.20 20.40
CA LEU A 292 2.02 8.53 20.59
C LEU A 292 2.60 8.73 21.99
N ASN A 293 2.01 8.12 23.01
CA ASN A 293 2.57 8.16 24.37
C ASN A 293 3.90 7.39 24.45
N ILE A 294 4.02 6.24 23.74
CA ILE A 294 5.30 5.52 23.63
C ILE A 294 6.33 6.41 22.92
N ALA A 295 5.98 7.03 21.79
CA ALA A 295 6.89 7.92 21.07
C ALA A 295 7.37 9.09 21.95
N LYS A 296 6.45 9.71 22.70
CA LYS A 296 6.77 10.80 23.65
C LYS A 296 7.66 10.34 24.80
N SER A 297 7.45 9.13 25.33
CA SER A 297 8.30 8.59 26.42
C SER A 297 9.72 8.34 25.97
N VAL A 298 9.96 8.09 24.67
CA VAL A 298 11.29 7.99 24.07
C VAL A 298 11.89 9.36 23.78
N GLY A 299 11.09 10.44 23.78
CA GLY A 299 11.56 11.82 23.60
C GLY A 299 11.09 12.51 22.32
N PHE A 300 10.26 11.89 21.51
CA PHE A 300 9.71 12.53 20.31
C PHE A 300 8.69 13.63 20.63
N ILE A 301 8.71 14.69 19.83
CA ILE A 301 7.74 15.79 19.87
C ILE A 301 6.79 15.61 18.68
N VAL A 302 5.49 15.65 18.92
CA VAL A 302 4.47 15.58 17.84
C VAL A 302 4.37 16.97 17.20
N ILE A 303 4.72 17.07 15.92
CA ILE A 303 4.70 18.32 15.17
C ILE A 303 3.41 18.50 14.39
N SER A 304 2.93 17.44 13.74
CA SER A 304 1.74 17.53 12.89
C SER A 304 0.95 16.23 12.90
N LYS A 305 -0.36 16.37 12.67
CA LYS A 305 -1.29 15.28 12.37
C LYS A 305 -1.99 15.61 11.05
N ILE A 306 -1.79 14.79 10.04
CA ILE A 306 -2.32 14.97 8.69
C ILE A 306 -3.42 13.95 8.47
N ASP A 307 -4.63 14.40 8.15
CA ASP A 307 -5.76 13.52 7.81
C ASP A 307 -5.62 13.03 6.36
N MET A 308 -5.79 11.73 6.15
CA MET A 308 -5.63 11.11 4.83
C MET A 308 -6.95 11.05 4.03
N VAL A 309 -7.98 11.79 4.46
CA VAL A 309 -9.29 11.84 3.78
C VAL A 309 -9.17 12.32 2.34
N GLU A 310 -8.23 13.22 2.02
CA GLU A 310 -8.01 13.75 0.68
C GLU A 310 -7.56 12.66 -0.32
N CYS A 311 -6.84 11.66 0.16
CA CYS A 311 -6.48 10.49 -0.63
C CYS A 311 -7.41 9.29 -0.40
N GLN A 312 -8.59 9.51 0.21
CA GLN A 312 -9.67 8.54 0.45
C GLN A 312 -9.37 7.46 1.50
N TYR A 313 -8.44 7.74 2.40
CA TYR A 313 -8.11 6.89 3.54
C TYR A 313 -8.72 7.47 4.82
N ASP A 314 -10.07 7.45 4.92
CA ASP A 314 -10.81 7.96 6.07
C ASP A 314 -10.37 7.27 7.37
N ASN A 315 -10.30 8.03 8.47
CA ASN A 315 -9.85 7.57 9.79
C ASN A 315 -8.41 7.04 9.82
N GLN A 316 -7.59 7.48 8.90
CA GLN A 316 -6.16 7.19 8.80
C GLN A 316 -5.39 8.51 8.79
N TYR A 317 -4.22 8.53 9.41
CA TYR A 317 -3.48 9.76 9.68
C TYR A 317 -1.98 9.55 9.57
N ILE A 318 -1.28 10.55 9.02
CA ILE A 318 0.18 10.63 9.13
C ILE A 318 0.52 11.54 10.29
N TYR A 319 1.32 11.07 11.23
CA TYR A 319 1.89 11.87 12.29
C TYR A 319 3.34 12.19 11.96
N ILE A 320 3.70 13.47 12.02
CA ILE A 320 5.08 13.95 11.94
C ILE A 320 5.59 14.17 13.36
N LEU A 321 6.60 13.41 13.72
CA LEU A 321 7.28 13.46 14.99
C LEU A 321 8.67 14.02 14.79
N GLN A 322 9.21 14.77 15.75
CA GLN A 322 10.54 15.35 15.66
C GLN A 322 11.41 14.88 16.83
N LYS A 323 12.65 14.51 16.53
CA LYS A 323 13.71 14.37 17.51
C LYS A 323 14.15 15.76 17.96
N PRO A 324 14.23 16.07 19.28
CA PRO A 324 14.79 17.33 19.76
C PRO A 324 16.19 17.63 19.19
N THR A 325 16.53 18.92 19.13
CA THR A 325 17.85 19.39 18.71
C THR A 325 18.90 19.19 19.80
#